data_690ee32b800def5b0b1a3e890c5f8dd5
#
_entry.id   690ee32b800def5b0b1a3e890c5f8dd5
#
_cell.length_a   1.000
_cell.length_b   1.000
_cell.length_c   1.000
_cell.angle_alpha   90.00
_cell.angle_beta   90.00
_cell.angle_gamma   90.00
#
_symmetry.space_group_name_H-M   'P 1'
#
loop_
_entity.id
_entity.type
_entity.pdbx_description
1 polymer ?
#
loop_
_entity_poly.entity_id
_entity_poly.type
_entity_poly.pdbx_seq_one_letter_code
_entity_poly.pdbx_strand_id
1 'polypeptide(L)'
;KPITHPSADVRAASIEGLKHSLRDGKRYGSSSVLFVAGIVNPEIPYADALERAQKELVPVVDYAADQGVVIAIENVWNNFMLSPVEAAQFVDSFKSPWVGWHFDIGNVINYGWPEQWIRTLGPRIKALHIKEYSRAKADKQGKWAGFDVEFLKGDNNWPAVMKALDDIQYHGW
;
A
#
# COMPACT_ATOMS: atom_id res chain seq x y z
N LYS A 1 -4.37 -3.28 14.08
CA LYS A 1 -3.07 -3.58 14.75
C LYS A 1 -2.12 -4.15 13.70
N PRO A 2 -0.78 -3.92 13.76
CA PRO A 2 0.13 -4.36 12.70
C PRO A 2 0.38 -5.89 12.76
N ILE A 3 0.43 -6.54 11.59
CA ILE A 3 0.83 -7.95 11.48
C ILE A 3 2.34 -8.16 11.71
N THR A 4 3.10 -7.09 11.82
CA THR A 4 4.55 -7.12 12.15
C THR A 4 4.81 -7.06 13.66
N HIS A 5 3.77 -6.96 14.48
CA HIS A 5 3.90 -6.85 15.95
C HIS A 5 4.63 -8.06 16.56
N PRO A 6 5.49 -7.89 17.58
CA PRO A 6 6.18 -9.00 18.26
C PRO A 6 5.22 -10.04 18.86
N SER A 7 4.12 -9.60 19.49
CA SER A 7 3.11 -10.50 20.07
C SER A 7 2.31 -11.24 19.02
N ALA A 8 2.28 -12.56 19.12
CA ALA A 8 1.49 -13.44 18.25
C ALA A 8 -0.01 -13.16 18.33
N ASP A 9 -0.55 -12.86 19.52
CA ASP A 9 -1.98 -12.56 19.72
C ASP A 9 -2.39 -11.29 18.96
N VAL A 10 -1.51 -10.28 18.94
CA VAL A 10 -1.75 -9.04 18.20
C VAL A 10 -1.76 -9.32 16.70
N ARG A 11 -0.85 -10.16 16.19
CA ARG A 11 -0.82 -10.54 14.78
C ARG A 11 -2.06 -11.36 14.41
N ALA A 12 -2.43 -12.35 15.21
CA ALA A 12 -3.63 -13.16 15.00
C ALA A 12 -4.90 -12.29 14.94
N ALA A 13 -5.06 -11.35 15.86
CA ALA A 13 -6.19 -10.40 15.83
C ALA A 13 -6.20 -9.53 14.57
N SER A 14 -5.03 -9.16 14.03
CA SER A 14 -4.92 -8.40 12.78
C SER A 14 -5.35 -9.24 11.58
N ILE A 15 -4.94 -10.50 11.53
CA ILE A 15 -5.31 -11.46 10.48
C ILE A 15 -6.83 -11.72 10.48
N GLU A 16 -7.43 -11.91 11.64
CA GLU A 16 -8.89 -12.04 11.73
C GLU A 16 -9.60 -10.75 11.27
N GLY A 17 -9.08 -9.57 11.61
CA GLY A 17 -9.59 -8.30 11.07
C GLY A 17 -9.52 -8.23 9.55
N LEU A 18 -8.40 -8.68 8.94
CA LEU A 18 -8.25 -8.73 7.49
C LEU A 18 -9.26 -9.70 6.84
N LYS A 19 -9.44 -10.89 7.42
CA LYS A 19 -10.46 -11.84 6.93
C LYS A 19 -11.88 -11.28 7.02
N HIS A 20 -12.19 -10.53 8.08
CA HIS A 20 -13.46 -9.81 8.18
C HIS A 20 -13.62 -8.79 7.05
N SER A 21 -12.58 -7.98 6.79
CA SER A 21 -12.61 -7.01 5.70
C SER A 21 -12.78 -7.66 4.33
N LEU A 22 -12.15 -8.81 4.08
CA LEU A 22 -12.31 -9.58 2.84
C LEU A 22 -13.75 -10.10 2.66
N ARG A 23 -14.39 -10.63 3.73
CA ARG A 23 -15.80 -11.03 3.69
C ARG A 23 -16.74 -9.86 3.43
N ASP A 24 -16.49 -8.74 4.09
CA ASP A 24 -17.28 -7.53 3.89
C ASP A 24 -17.07 -6.97 2.47
N GLY A 25 -15.83 -6.99 1.98
CA GLY A 25 -15.50 -6.63 0.61
C GLY A 25 -16.32 -7.44 -0.40
N LYS A 26 -16.35 -8.77 -0.25
CA LYS A 26 -17.21 -9.64 -1.07
C LYS A 26 -18.68 -9.26 -0.97
N ARG A 27 -19.18 -9.05 0.25
CA ARG A 27 -20.59 -8.71 0.50
C ARG A 27 -20.99 -7.40 -0.16
N TYR A 28 -20.11 -6.41 -0.21
CA TYR A 28 -20.35 -5.10 -0.82
C TYR A 28 -19.92 -5.02 -2.30
N GLY A 29 -19.44 -6.11 -2.89
CA GLY A 29 -19.00 -6.15 -4.29
C GLY A 29 -17.68 -5.42 -4.56
N SER A 30 -16.84 -5.27 -3.55
CA SER A 30 -15.51 -4.68 -3.70
C SER A 30 -14.54 -5.65 -4.36
N SER A 31 -13.72 -5.15 -5.29
CA SER A 31 -12.67 -5.95 -5.94
C SER A 31 -11.41 -6.12 -5.08
N SER A 32 -11.20 -5.22 -4.11
CA SER A 32 -10.06 -5.26 -3.21
C SER A 32 -10.38 -4.65 -1.85
N VAL A 33 -9.57 -4.98 -0.85
CA VAL A 33 -9.55 -4.31 0.46
C VAL A 33 -8.18 -3.69 0.69
N LEU A 34 -8.17 -2.46 1.20
CA LEU A 34 -6.94 -1.79 1.60
C LEU A 34 -6.36 -2.45 2.85
N PHE A 35 -5.06 -2.70 2.83
CA PHE A 35 -4.35 -3.29 3.95
C PHE A 35 -2.99 -2.63 4.17
N VAL A 36 -2.71 -2.21 5.40
CA VAL A 36 -1.38 -1.75 5.80
C VAL A 36 -0.60 -2.94 6.36
N ALA A 37 0.41 -3.40 5.62
CA ALA A 37 1.12 -4.65 5.89
C ALA A 37 1.96 -4.67 7.17
N GLY A 38 2.18 -3.53 7.82
CA GLY A 38 2.93 -3.49 9.06
C GLY A 38 3.49 -2.12 9.42
N ILE A 39 4.39 -2.13 10.37
CA ILE A 39 5.15 -0.95 10.83
C ILE A 39 6.56 -1.38 11.20
N VAL A 40 7.51 -0.51 10.98
CA VAL A 40 8.89 -0.60 11.49
C VAL A 40 9.14 0.52 12.47
N ASN A 41 9.70 0.20 13.61
CA ASN A 41 10.09 1.14 14.66
C ASN A 41 11.24 0.54 15.50
N PRO A 42 11.77 1.21 16.52
CA PRO A 42 12.88 0.67 17.32
C PRO A 42 12.64 -0.72 17.94
N GLU A 43 11.39 -1.07 18.20
CA GLU A 43 10.99 -2.36 18.80
C GLU A 43 10.64 -3.43 17.74
N ILE A 44 10.50 -3.01 16.48
CA ILE A 44 10.16 -3.91 15.36
C ILE A 44 11.19 -3.70 14.24
N PRO A 45 12.30 -4.46 14.25
CA PRO A 45 13.34 -4.38 13.22
C PRO A 45 12.80 -4.69 11.82
N TYR A 46 13.41 -4.08 10.80
CA TYR A 46 12.93 -4.17 9.41
C TYR A 46 12.88 -5.62 8.90
N ALA A 47 13.94 -6.40 9.14
CA ALA A 47 14.00 -7.80 8.71
C ALA A 47 12.90 -8.65 9.36
N ASP A 48 12.67 -8.46 10.66
CA ASP A 48 11.60 -9.13 11.41
C ASP A 48 10.21 -8.74 10.90
N ALA A 49 10.04 -7.45 10.57
CA ALA A 49 8.79 -6.95 10.01
C ALA A 49 8.49 -7.62 8.67
N LEU A 50 9.49 -7.72 7.79
CA LEU A 50 9.36 -8.35 6.48
C LEU A 50 9.01 -9.84 6.60
N GLU A 51 9.77 -10.59 7.42
CA GLU A 51 9.52 -12.01 7.67
C GLU A 51 8.11 -12.25 8.23
N ARG A 52 7.72 -11.48 9.26
CA ARG A 52 6.40 -11.60 9.89
C ARG A 52 5.28 -11.27 8.90
N ALA A 53 5.41 -10.17 8.14
CA ALA A 53 4.41 -9.78 7.16
C ALA A 53 4.19 -10.87 6.10
N GLN A 54 5.26 -11.44 5.56
CA GLN A 54 5.16 -12.54 4.60
C GLN A 54 4.52 -13.79 5.23
N LYS A 55 5.02 -14.22 6.39
CA LYS A 55 4.53 -15.41 7.08
C LYS A 55 3.04 -15.32 7.45
N GLU A 56 2.62 -14.19 7.99
CA GLU A 56 1.23 -14.00 8.43
C GLU A 56 0.25 -13.86 7.26
N LEU A 57 0.68 -13.28 6.13
CA LEU A 57 -0.19 -13.11 4.96
C LEU A 57 -0.36 -14.40 4.13
N VAL A 58 0.65 -15.26 4.04
CA VAL A 58 0.58 -16.49 3.23
C VAL A 58 -0.71 -17.28 3.46
N PRO A 59 -1.14 -17.62 4.69
CA PRO A 59 -2.37 -18.37 4.91
C PRO A 59 -3.65 -17.58 4.62
N VAL A 60 -3.57 -16.27 4.41
CA VAL A 60 -4.73 -15.42 4.09
C VAL A 60 -4.94 -15.27 2.58
N VAL A 61 -3.92 -15.58 1.79
CA VAL A 61 -4.00 -15.47 0.32
C VAL A 61 -5.07 -16.41 -0.25
N ASP A 62 -5.10 -17.64 0.20
CA ASP A 62 -6.14 -18.62 -0.23
C ASP A 62 -7.54 -18.16 0.20
N TYR A 63 -7.64 -17.62 1.41
CA TYR A 63 -8.90 -17.05 1.87
C TYR A 63 -9.35 -15.86 1.02
N ALA A 64 -8.43 -14.98 0.59
CA ALA A 64 -8.73 -13.89 -0.33
C ALA A 64 -9.23 -14.40 -1.69
N ALA A 65 -8.61 -15.48 -2.20
CA ALA A 65 -9.05 -16.18 -3.40
C ALA A 65 -10.49 -16.68 -3.29
N ASP A 66 -10.83 -17.34 -2.18
CA ASP A 66 -12.18 -17.87 -1.90
C ASP A 66 -13.23 -16.75 -1.80
N GLN A 67 -12.83 -15.56 -1.32
CA GLN A 67 -13.70 -14.41 -1.29
C GLN A 67 -13.79 -13.72 -2.67
N GLY A 68 -12.83 -13.91 -3.57
CA GLY A 68 -12.72 -13.19 -4.84
C GLY A 68 -12.36 -11.71 -4.63
N VAL A 69 -11.63 -11.37 -3.55
CA VAL A 69 -11.28 -10.00 -3.16
C VAL A 69 -9.78 -9.90 -2.93
N VAL A 70 -9.13 -8.94 -3.58
CA VAL A 70 -7.67 -8.76 -3.49
C VAL A 70 -7.28 -8.08 -2.17
N ILE A 71 -6.21 -8.56 -1.54
CA ILE A 71 -5.51 -7.84 -0.47
C ILE A 71 -4.63 -6.77 -1.13
N ALA A 72 -5.04 -5.52 -1.10
CA ALA A 72 -4.31 -4.42 -1.73
C ALA A 72 -3.51 -3.64 -0.67
N ILE A 73 -2.18 -3.79 -0.69
CA ILE A 73 -1.27 -3.22 0.30
C ILE A 73 -1.02 -1.75 -0.02
N GLU A 74 -1.16 -0.88 0.98
CA GLU A 74 -0.96 0.55 0.82
C GLU A 74 0.44 1.01 1.27
N ASN A 75 1.04 1.90 0.48
CA ASN A 75 2.23 2.64 0.85
C ASN A 75 1.86 3.80 1.79
N VAL A 76 2.13 3.63 3.06
CA VAL A 76 1.92 4.65 4.10
C VAL A 76 3.24 5.01 4.80
N TRP A 77 3.24 6.05 5.65
CA TRP A 77 4.44 6.49 6.38
C TRP A 77 4.67 5.68 7.66
N ASN A 78 4.87 4.38 7.50
CA ASN A 78 5.07 3.38 8.56
C ASN A 78 6.51 2.84 8.64
N ASN A 79 7.46 3.45 7.90
CA ASN A 79 8.86 3.04 7.78
C ASN A 79 9.04 1.61 7.21
N PHE A 80 8.06 1.12 6.47
CA PHE A 80 8.06 -0.21 5.87
C PHE A 80 7.68 -0.12 4.39
N MET A 81 8.27 -0.95 3.53
CA MET A 81 8.13 -0.89 2.06
C MET A 81 8.55 0.47 1.49
N LEU A 82 9.85 0.79 1.66
CA LEU A 82 10.40 2.13 1.40
C LEU A 82 10.73 2.39 -0.07
N SER A 83 10.66 1.38 -0.92
CA SER A 83 10.94 1.53 -2.36
C SER A 83 9.95 0.76 -3.23
N PRO A 84 9.74 1.19 -4.50
CA PRO A 84 8.84 0.48 -5.41
C PRO A 84 9.37 -0.91 -5.79
N VAL A 85 10.68 -1.10 -5.78
CA VAL A 85 11.32 -2.40 -6.09
C VAL A 85 11.00 -3.40 -4.98
N GLU A 86 11.15 -2.98 -3.72
CA GLU A 86 10.82 -3.80 -2.56
C GLU A 86 9.32 -4.13 -2.52
N ALA A 87 8.48 -3.13 -2.76
CA ALA A 87 7.03 -3.30 -2.81
C ALA A 87 6.61 -4.32 -3.90
N ALA A 88 7.21 -4.23 -5.09
CA ALA A 88 6.97 -5.19 -6.16
C ALA A 88 7.42 -6.60 -5.79
N GLN A 89 8.63 -6.75 -5.23
CA GLN A 89 9.17 -8.04 -4.77
C GLN A 89 8.31 -8.65 -3.67
N PHE A 90 7.81 -7.83 -2.74
CA PHE A 90 6.93 -8.28 -1.68
C PHE A 90 5.63 -8.86 -2.24
N VAL A 91 4.96 -8.17 -3.15
CA VAL A 91 3.75 -8.68 -3.81
C VAL A 91 4.04 -9.97 -4.58
N ASP A 92 5.13 -9.99 -5.35
CA ASP A 92 5.50 -11.17 -6.16
C ASP A 92 5.85 -12.40 -5.33
N SER A 93 6.31 -12.20 -4.08
CA SER A 93 6.66 -13.31 -3.19
C SER A 93 5.49 -14.25 -2.87
N PHE A 94 4.26 -13.75 -2.96
CA PHE A 94 3.05 -14.54 -2.74
C PHE A 94 2.64 -15.39 -3.97
N LYS A 95 3.18 -15.12 -5.15
CA LYS A 95 2.88 -15.83 -6.41
C LYS A 95 1.37 -15.99 -6.66
N SER A 96 0.59 -14.97 -6.33
CA SER A 96 -0.86 -15.00 -6.36
C SER A 96 -1.44 -13.69 -6.88
N PRO A 97 -2.51 -13.71 -7.70
CA PRO A 97 -3.20 -12.50 -8.14
C PRO A 97 -4.03 -11.85 -7.03
N TRP A 98 -4.19 -12.51 -5.88
CA TRP A 98 -5.00 -12.06 -4.75
C TRP A 98 -4.24 -11.20 -3.75
N VAL A 99 -2.98 -10.87 -4.05
CA VAL A 99 -2.20 -9.83 -3.38
C VAL A 99 -1.79 -8.79 -4.41
N GLY A 100 -1.97 -7.52 -4.10
CA GLY A 100 -1.62 -6.41 -4.98
C GLY A 100 -1.32 -5.15 -4.19
N TRP A 101 -1.29 -4.02 -4.89
CA TRP A 101 -0.93 -2.75 -4.31
C TRP A 101 -2.06 -1.74 -4.41
N HIS A 102 -2.39 -1.09 -3.31
CA HIS A 102 -3.23 0.11 -3.26
C HIS A 102 -2.29 1.30 -3.23
N PHE A 103 -2.09 1.94 -4.39
CA PHE A 103 -1.06 2.95 -4.52
C PHE A 103 -1.57 4.33 -4.11
N ASP A 104 -1.04 4.87 -3.02
CA ASP A 104 -1.28 6.25 -2.60
C ASP A 104 -0.24 7.17 -3.24
N ILE A 105 -0.70 7.99 -4.19
CA ILE A 105 0.13 8.90 -4.98
C ILE A 105 0.75 9.97 -4.08
N GLY A 106 -0.05 10.59 -3.20
CA GLY A 106 0.40 11.70 -2.37
C GLY A 106 1.40 11.28 -1.29
N ASN A 107 1.26 10.07 -0.74
CA ASN A 107 2.19 9.58 0.27
C ASN A 107 3.63 9.46 -0.27
N VAL A 108 3.80 9.19 -1.57
CA VAL A 108 5.12 9.04 -2.19
C VAL A 108 5.83 10.38 -2.39
N ILE A 109 5.10 11.47 -2.62
CA ILE A 109 5.70 12.78 -2.92
C ILE A 109 6.70 13.23 -1.86
N ASN A 110 6.47 12.86 -0.60
CA ASN A 110 7.39 13.20 0.49
C ASN A 110 8.82 12.67 0.29
N TYR A 111 8.99 11.54 -0.42
CA TYR A 111 10.28 10.85 -0.54
C TYR A 111 10.59 10.26 -1.92
N GLY A 112 9.72 10.48 -2.90
CA GLY A 112 9.88 9.89 -4.23
C GLY A 112 9.07 10.57 -5.32
N TRP A 113 8.91 9.87 -6.41
CA TRP A 113 8.20 10.29 -7.60
C TRP A 113 7.14 9.25 -7.97
N PRO A 114 5.84 9.58 -7.89
CA PRO A 114 4.75 8.62 -8.11
C PRO A 114 4.82 7.91 -9.47
N GLU A 115 5.16 8.62 -10.53
CA GLU A 115 5.26 8.06 -11.88
C GLU A 115 6.34 6.96 -12.00
N GLN A 116 7.40 7.02 -11.19
CA GLN A 116 8.41 5.95 -11.13
C GLN A 116 7.88 4.73 -10.38
N TRP A 117 7.16 4.95 -9.28
CA TRP A 117 6.52 3.88 -8.53
C TRP A 117 5.47 3.15 -9.38
N ILE A 118 4.62 3.90 -10.10
CA ILE A 118 3.59 3.35 -10.97
C ILE A 118 4.20 2.41 -12.01
N ARG A 119 5.26 2.84 -12.70
CA ARG A 119 5.92 2.00 -13.72
C ARG A 119 6.58 0.76 -13.12
N THR A 120 7.16 0.86 -11.94
CA THR A 120 7.81 -0.27 -11.26
C THR A 120 6.79 -1.28 -10.74
N LEU A 121 5.69 -0.80 -10.14
CA LEU A 121 4.62 -1.66 -9.63
C LEU A 121 3.82 -2.30 -10.77
N GLY A 122 3.57 -1.57 -11.85
CA GLY A 122 2.87 -2.08 -13.03
C GLY A 122 1.52 -2.70 -12.68
N PRO A 123 1.22 -3.92 -13.19
CA PRO A 123 -0.09 -4.58 -13.02
C PRO A 123 -0.39 -5.01 -11.57
N ARG A 124 0.56 -4.85 -10.64
CA ARG A 124 0.34 -5.10 -9.21
C ARG A 124 -0.56 -4.05 -8.58
N ILE A 125 -0.68 -2.86 -9.19
CA ILE A 125 -1.61 -1.81 -8.72
C ILE A 125 -3.05 -2.28 -8.95
N LYS A 126 -3.85 -2.28 -7.89
CA LYS A 126 -5.27 -2.71 -7.88
C LYS A 126 -6.22 -1.57 -7.56
N ALA A 127 -5.74 -0.55 -6.86
CA ALA A 127 -6.50 0.65 -6.53
C ALA A 127 -5.56 1.84 -6.34
N LEU A 128 -6.09 3.06 -6.41
CA LEU A 128 -5.35 4.30 -6.21
C LEU A 128 -5.99 5.14 -5.11
N HIS A 129 -5.15 5.75 -4.28
CA HIS A 129 -5.52 6.95 -3.54
C HIS A 129 -4.98 8.18 -4.27
N ILE A 130 -5.89 9.08 -4.64
CA ILE A 130 -5.58 10.34 -5.30
C ILE A 130 -5.48 11.41 -4.23
N LYS A 131 -4.25 11.87 -3.98
CA LYS A 131 -3.93 12.91 -3.00
C LYS A 131 -2.96 13.92 -3.59
N GLU A 132 -3.02 15.14 -3.09
CA GLU A 132 -2.02 16.17 -3.38
C GLU A 132 -1.06 16.32 -2.19
N TYR A 133 0.15 16.78 -2.46
CA TYR A 133 1.14 17.05 -1.42
C TYR A 133 2.10 18.15 -1.86
N SER A 134 2.48 19.04 -0.94
CA SER A 134 3.47 20.10 -1.19
C SER A 134 4.70 19.92 -0.32
N ARG A 135 5.85 19.65 -0.94
CA ARG A 135 7.16 19.58 -0.28
C ARG A 135 7.52 20.92 0.37
N ALA A 136 7.33 22.02 -0.36
CA ALA A 136 7.64 23.35 0.15
C ALA A 136 6.84 23.72 1.41
N LYS A 137 5.59 23.25 1.51
CA LYS A 137 4.75 23.45 2.70
C LYS A 137 5.18 22.51 3.84
N ALA A 138 5.53 21.27 3.51
CA ALA A 138 6.05 20.32 4.46
C ALA A 138 7.37 20.77 5.09
N ASP A 139 8.29 21.34 4.30
CA ASP A 139 9.58 21.86 4.77
C ASP A 139 9.42 23.04 5.75
N LYS A 140 8.40 23.87 5.54
CA LYS A 140 8.16 25.07 6.37
C LYS A 140 7.34 24.78 7.63
N GLN A 141 6.40 23.84 7.58
CA GLN A 141 5.35 23.67 8.59
C GLN A 141 5.27 22.25 9.15
N GLY A 142 6.17 21.35 8.70
CA GLY A 142 6.20 19.95 9.08
C GLY A 142 5.48 19.04 8.08
N LYS A 143 5.90 17.78 8.04
CA LYS A 143 5.52 16.83 6.98
C LYS A 143 4.01 16.67 6.75
N TRP A 144 3.22 16.76 7.80
CA TRP A 144 1.76 16.61 7.71
C TRP A 144 1.07 17.80 7.04
N ALA A 145 1.65 19.00 7.18
CA ALA A 145 1.14 20.21 6.54
C ALA A 145 1.26 20.15 5.01
N GLY A 146 2.12 19.27 4.48
CA GLY A 146 2.22 19.06 3.04
C GLY A 146 0.91 18.62 2.38
N PHE A 147 0.01 17.96 3.11
CA PHE A 147 -1.31 17.58 2.60
C PHE A 147 -2.35 18.72 2.60
N ASP A 148 -2.07 19.80 3.31
CA ASP A 148 -2.95 20.98 3.34
C ASP A 148 -2.68 21.88 2.12
N VAL A 149 -2.92 21.36 0.94
CA VAL A 149 -2.76 22.03 -0.36
C VAL A 149 -3.94 21.67 -1.25
N GLU A 150 -4.40 22.64 -2.04
CA GLU A 150 -5.44 22.39 -3.03
C GLU A 150 -4.98 21.39 -4.08
N PHE A 151 -5.91 20.60 -4.57
CA PHE A 151 -5.66 19.63 -5.65
C PHE A 151 -5.12 20.35 -6.89
N LEU A 152 -4.10 19.79 -7.54
CA LEU A 152 -3.34 20.38 -8.65
C LEU A 152 -2.45 21.58 -8.28
N LYS A 153 -2.27 21.90 -6.99
CA LYS A 153 -1.42 23.00 -6.52
C LYS A 153 -0.20 22.54 -5.73
N GLY A 154 -0.01 21.25 -5.62
CA GLY A 154 1.15 20.64 -4.95
C GLY A 154 2.25 20.23 -5.91
N ASP A 155 3.03 19.23 -5.49
CA ASP A 155 4.20 18.76 -6.21
C ASP A 155 3.97 17.47 -7.01
N ASN A 156 2.71 17.01 -7.14
CA ASN A 156 2.37 15.94 -8.05
C ASN A 156 2.52 16.40 -9.50
N ASN A 157 3.37 15.72 -10.26
CA ASN A 157 3.43 15.91 -11.69
C ASN A 157 2.30 15.09 -12.36
N TRP A 158 1.07 15.61 -12.30
CA TRP A 158 -0.12 14.91 -12.81
C TRP A 158 0.00 14.46 -14.27
N PRO A 159 0.57 15.25 -15.21
CA PRO A 159 0.80 14.75 -16.57
C PRO A 159 1.68 13.50 -16.62
N ALA A 160 2.76 13.46 -15.82
CA ALA A 160 3.65 12.30 -15.75
C ALA A 160 3.01 11.10 -15.04
N VAL A 161 2.20 11.36 -14.00
CA VAL A 161 1.42 10.34 -13.28
C VAL A 161 0.40 9.68 -14.23
N MET A 162 -0.40 10.48 -14.93
CA MET A 162 -1.40 9.98 -15.88
C MET A 162 -0.73 9.18 -17.00
N LYS A 163 0.36 9.73 -17.56
CA LYS A 163 1.13 8.98 -18.57
C LYS A 163 1.66 7.64 -18.04
N ALA A 164 2.11 7.59 -16.80
CA ALA A 164 2.60 6.34 -16.19
C ALA A 164 1.46 5.32 -16.00
N LEU A 165 0.26 5.76 -15.65
CA LEU A 165 -0.93 4.91 -15.56
C LEU A 165 -1.33 4.37 -16.95
N ASP A 166 -1.28 5.22 -17.97
CA ASP A 166 -1.52 4.79 -19.37
C ASP A 166 -0.46 3.77 -19.83
N ASP A 167 0.82 4.02 -19.53
CA ASP A 167 1.93 3.13 -19.89
C ASP A 167 1.75 1.71 -19.31
N ILE A 168 1.17 1.57 -18.13
CA ILE A 168 0.88 0.27 -17.49
C ILE A 168 -0.54 -0.25 -17.81
N GLN A 169 -1.31 0.46 -18.61
CA GLN A 169 -2.69 0.13 -18.97
C GLN A 169 -3.59 -0.04 -17.73
N TYR A 170 -3.49 0.88 -16.77
CA TYR A 170 -4.30 0.83 -15.55
C TYR A 170 -5.75 1.21 -15.87
N HIS A 171 -6.68 0.34 -15.48
CA HIS A 171 -8.13 0.53 -15.60
C HIS A 171 -8.79 0.21 -14.24
N GLY A 172 -8.78 1.17 -13.33
CA GLY A 172 -9.31 0.99 -11.97
C GLY A 172 -9.78 2.31 -11.35
N TRP A 173 -10.12 2.24 -10.09
CA TRP A 173 -10.57 3.37 -9.26
C TRP A 173 -9.45 3.91 -8.38
#